data_ab100662d10b5446fbf61c026d7d20c7
#
_entry.id   ab100662d10b5446fbf61c026d7d20c7
#
_cell.length_a   1.000
_cell.length_b   1.000
_cell.length_c   1.000
_cell.angle_alpha   90.00
_cell.angle_beta   90.00
_cell.angle_gamma   90.00
#
_symmetry.space_group_name_H-M   'P 1'
#
loop_
_entity.id
_entity.type
_entity.pdbx_description
1 polymer ?
#
loop_
_entity_poly.entity_id
_entity_poly.type
_entity_poly.pdbx_seq_one_letter_code
_entity_poly.pdbx_strand_id
1 'polypeptide(L)'
;SQTIKRFGWSAKFVDFDDLDALKNAIDENTRAVFCEAIANPGGYITDLKAISSISDKAGLPLIVDNTTATPYLCRPIEFGATLVVHSTTKYMTGNGTVTGGCVVDSGKFDWSANQKFPSLSEPEPAYHGLRFHETFGALAFTFHGIAVGLRDLGMTMNPQAAHYTLMGLETLSLRMQRHSDNALKIASWLEKQETVENVTYAGLQSSAYFDRVKKVCPKGAGGLFTVALKGGYDSCIKFVNALEIFSHVSNLGDSRSLVIHTASTTHRQLTIEQQIAAGSAPNVVRISIGIEDPDDLIADLKQALAVA
;
A
#
# COMPACT_ATOMS: atom_id res chain seq x y z
N SER A 1 -7.15 9.70 8.84
CA SER A 1 -8.53 10.16 9.08
C SER A 1 -8.60 11.59 9.63
N GLN A 2 -7.73 12.02 10.56
CA GLN A 2 -7.79 13.37 11.14
C GLN A 2 -7.46 14.47 10.13
N THR A 3 -6.50 14.24 9.23
CA THR A 3 -6.07 15.24 8.25
C THR A 3 -7.16 15.55 7.23
N ILE A 4 -7.87 14.55 6.73
CA ILE A 4 -8.90 14.74 5.71
C ILE A 4 -10.11 15.52 6.24
N LYS A 5 -10.39 15.48 7.54
CA LYS A 5 -11.43 16.31 8.17
C LYS A 5 -11.21 17.80 7.99
N ARG A 6 -9.93 18.25 7.87
CA ARG A 6 -9.60 19.66 7.61
C ARG A 6 -10.02 20.11 6.21
N PHE A 7 -10.26 19.18 5.30
CA PHE A 7 -10.78 19.44 3.95
C PHE A 7 -12.30 19.18 3.85
N GLY A 8 -12.99 19.00 4.99
CA GLY A 8 -14.41 18.69 5.02
C GLY A 8 -14.75 17.24 4.64
N TRP A 9 -13.76 16.36 4.57
CA TRP A 9 -13.96 14.95 4.21
C TRP A 9 -14.03 14.07 5.45
N SER A 10 -14.72 12.95 5.33
CA SER A 10 -14.76 11.89 6.33
C SER A 10 -14.38 10.55 5.71
N ALA A 11 -13.96 9.60 6.55
CA ALA A 11 -13.69 8.23 6.11
C ALA A 11 -14.40 7.25 7.06
N LYS A 12 -15.04 6.25 6.47
CA LYS A 12 -15.51 5.06 7.16
C LYS A 12 -14.52 3.93 6.89
N PHE A 13 -13.98 3.35 7.95
CA PHE A 13 -13.10 2.18 7.84
C PHE A 13 -13.94 0.92 7.93
N VAL A 14 -13.74 0.01 6.98
CA VAL A 14 -14.44 -1.28 6.90
C VAL A 14 -13.42 -2.38 6.68
N ASP A 15 -13.74 -3.58 7.15
CA ASP A 15 -12.99 -4.77 6.80
C ASP A 15 -13.35 -5.15 5.35
N PHE A 16 -12.39 -5.16 4.44
CA PHE A 16 -12.64 -5.49 3.03
C PHE A 16 -12.80 -7.00 2.79
N ASP A 17 -12.59 -7.84 3.77
CA ASP A 17 -12.99 -9.25 3.71
C ASP A 17 -14.48 -9.42 4.06
N ASP A 18 -15.11 -8.43 4.73
CA ASP A 18 -16.56 -8.32 4.92
C ASP A 18 -17.20 -7.43 3.82
N LEU A 19 -17.56 -8.06 2.71
CA LEU A 19 -18.18 -7.37 1.56
C LEU A 19 -19.55 -6.77 1.89
N ASP A 20 -20.26 -7.28 2.88
CA ASP A 20 -21.56 -6.73 3.29
C ASP A 20 -21.36 -5.49 4.17
N ALA A 21 -20.33 -5.47 5.03
CA ALA A 21 -19.93 -4.26 5.74
C ALA A 21 -19.55 -3.13 4.75
N LEU A 22 -18.83 -3.45 3.66
CA LEU A 22 -18.51 -2.47 2.62
C LEU A 22 -19.78 -1.91 1.96
N LYS A 23 -20.74 -2.78 1.54
CA LYS A 23 -22.00 -2.35 0.93
C LYS A 23 -22.79 -1.44 1.86
N ASN A 24 -22.88 -1.81 3.15
CA ASN A 24 -23.64 -1.06 4.16
C ASN A 24 -22.97 0.28 4.55
N ALA A 25 -21.66 0.42 4.33
CA ALA A 25 -20.93 1.66 4.59
C ALA A 25 -21.16 2.73 3.51
N ILE A 26 -21.55 2.32 2.29
CA ILE A 26 -21.79 3.23 1.16
C ILE A 26 -23.11 3.96 1.36
N ASP A 27 -23.10 5.29 1.22
CA ASP A 27 -24.26 6.19 1.28
C ASP A 27 -24.21 7.27 0.17
N GLU A 28 -25.18 8.19 0.21
CA GLU A 28 -25.27 9.30 -0.76
C GLU A 28 -24.05 10.24 -0.70
N ASN A 29 -23.39 10.34 0.45
CA ASN A 29 -22.21 11.18 0.65
C ASN A 29 -20.90 10.49 0.23
N THR A 30 -20.94 9.19 -0.01
CA THR A 30 -19.75 8.44 -0.44
C THR A 30 -19.30 8.90 -1.82
N ARG A 31 -18.01 9.18 -1.97
CA ARG A 31 -17.38 9.68 -3.22
C ARG A 31 -16.40 8.69 -3.84
N ALA A 32 -15.83 7.80 -3.06
CA ALA A 32 -14.90 6.79 -3.56
C ALA A 32 -14.79 5.60 -2.58
N VAL A 33 -14.39 4.46 -3.10
CA VAL A 33 -13.85 3.34 -2.33
C VAL A 33 -12.33 3.35 -2.49
N PHE A 34 -11.61 3.26 -1.37
CA PHE A 34 -10.14 3.27 -1.35
C PHE A 34 -9.62 2.03 -0.64
N CYS A 35 -8.66 1.32 -1.26
CA CYS A 35 -7.99 0.18 -0.64
C CYS A 35 -6.52 0.10 -1.07
N GLU A 36 -5.74 -0.73 -0.38
CA GLU A 36 -4.40 -1.13 -0.79
C GLU A 36 -4.46 -2.51 -1.46
N ALA A 37 -3.70 -2.72 -2.55
CA ALA A 37 -3.63 -4.04 -3.20
C ALA A 37 -2.97 -5.09 -2.29
N ILE A 38 -1.85 -4.71 -1.66
CA ILE A 38 -1.18 -5.43 -0.57
C ILE A 38 -1.11 -4.47 0.61
N ALA A 39 -1.81 -4.81 1.68
CA ALA A 39 -1.98 -3.92 2.83
C ALA A 39 -0.70 -3.77 3.66
N ASN A 40 -0.43 -2.56 4.11
CA ASN A 40 0.62 -2.23 5.06
C ASN A 40 -0.02 -1.90 6.43
N PRO A 41 0.41 -2.53 7.55
CA PRO A 41 1.62 -3.34 7.71
C PRO A 41 1.46 -4.86 7.48
N GLY A 42 0.23 -5.38 7.46
CA GLY A 42 -0.03 -6.81 7.60
C GLY A 42 0.20 -7.69 6.35
N GLY A 43 0.46 -7.11 5.17
CA GLY A 43 0.64 -7.90 3.95
C GLY A 43 -0.62 -8.65 3.48
N TYR A 44 -1.82 -8.24 3.94
CA TYR A 44 -3.10 -8.78 3.49
C TYR A 44 -3.35 -8.47 2.01
N ILE A 45 -4.02 -9.36 1.30
CA ILE A 45 -4.33 -9.18 -0.12
C ILE A 45 -5.81 -8.84 -0.30
N THR A 46 -6.08 -7.71 -0.93
CA THR A 46 -7.44 -7.26 -1.22
C THR A 46 -8.05 -8.02 -2.40
N ASP A 47 -9.30 -8.48 -2.29
CA ASP A 47 -10.07 -9.00 -3.43
C ASP A 47 -10.56 -7.84 -4.31
N LEU A 48 -9.66 -7.35 -5.15
CA LEU A 48 -9.91 -6.19 -6.01
C LEU A 48 -11.13 -6.37 -6.90
N LYS A 49 -11.38 -7.60 -7.39
CA LYS A 49 -12.51 -7.87 -8.30
C LYS A 49 -13.84 -7.77 -7.59
N ALA A 50 -13.93 -8.32 -6.38
CA ALA A 50 -15.15 -8.24 -5.58
C ALA A 50 -15.46 -6.79 -5.19
N ILE A 51 -14.46 -6.05 -4.73
CA ILE A 51 -14.62 -4.64 -4.33
C ILE A 51 -14.97 -3.76 -5.51
N SER A 52 -14.30 -3.92 -6.67
CA SER A 52 -14.62 -3.21 -7.90
C SER A 52 -16.09 -3.40 -8.28
N SER A 53 -16.60 -4.64 -8.22
CA SER A 53 -18.01 -4.90 -8.55
C SER A 53 -19.00 -4.18 -7.63
N ILE A 54 -18.67 -3.98 -6.35
CA ILE A 54 -19.48 -3.22 -5.40
C ILE A 54 -19.41 -1.72 -5.71
N SER A 55 -18.20 -1.23 -5.93
CA SER A 55 -17.94 0.18 -6.26
C SER A 55 -18.64 0.60 -7.54
N ASP A 56 -18.53 -0.20 -8.60
CA ASP A 56 -19.17 0.05 -9.91
C ASP A 56 -20.70 0.11 -9.79
N LYS A 57 -21.32 -0.84 -9.07
CA LYS A 57 -22.77 -0.86 -8.82
C LYS A 57 -23.27 0.38 -8.06
N ALA A 58 -22.41 0.94 -7.22
CA ALA A 58 -22.72 2.17 -6.47
C ALA A 58 -22.38 3.46 -7.25
N GLY A 59 -21.87 3.36 -8.48
CA GLY A 59 -21.45 4.50 -9.28
C GLY A 59 -20.27 5.26 -8.65
N LEU A 60 -19.36 4.54 -7.99
CA LEU A 60 -18.22 5.11 -7.28
C LEU A 60 -16.90 4.65 -7.92
N PRO A 61 -15.90 5.54 -8.03
CA PRO A 61 -14.56 5.13 -8.44
C PRO A 61 -13.90 4.25 -7.35
N LEU A 62 -13.27 3.17 -7.78
CA LEU A 62 -12.35 2.40 -6.94
C LEU A 62 -10.94 2.96 -7.11
N ILE A 63 -10.36 3.43 -6.01
CA ILE A 63 -8.98 3.92 -5.95
C ILE A 63 -8.14 2.86 -5.23
N VAL A 64 -7.10 2.38 -5.88
CA VAL A 64 -6.22 1.35 -5.31
C VAL A 64 -4.83 1.90 -5.10
N ASP A 65 -4.37 1.92 -3.85
CA ASP A 65 -2.94 2.12 -3.56
C ASP A 65 -2.18 0.82 -3.88
N ASN A 66 -1.36 0.90 -4.91
CA ASN A 66 -0.58 -0.23 -5.40
C ASN A 66 0.92 -0.08 -5.09
N THR A 67 1.24 0.75 -4.10
CA THR A 67 2.62 1.07 -3.72
C THR A 67 3.42 -0.19 -3.38
N THR A 68 2.86 -1.08 -2.56
CA THR A 68 3.54 -2.29 -2.07
C THR A 68 3.69 -3.36 -3.15
N ALA A 69 2.68 -3.53 -4.00
CA ALA A 69 2.73 -4.51 -5.09
C ALA A 69 3.51 -4.00 -6.31
N THR A 70 3.48 -2.71 -6.59
CA THR A 70 3.97 -2.10 -7.84
C THR A 70 3.24 -2.64 -9.09
N PRO A 71 3.37 -2.02 -10.26
CA PRO A 71 2.77 -2.56 -11.48
C PRO A 71 3.40 -3.87 -11.95
N TYR A 72 4.51 -4.31 -11.33
CA TYR A 72 5.14 -5.59 -11.64
C TYR A 72 4.38 -6.77 -11.05
N LEU A 73 3.96 -6.70 -9.77
CA LEU A 73 3.24 -7.79 -9.10
C LEU A 73 1.74 -7.74 -9.35
N CYS A 74 1.14 -6.53 -9.34
CA CYS A 74 -0.29 -6.32 -9.51
C CYS A 74 -0.59 -5.15 -10.44
N ARG A 75 -1.60 -5.29 -11.28
CA ARG A 75 -2.14 -4.23 -12.15
C ARG A 75 -3.64 -4.04 -11.86
N PRO A 76 -3.99 -3.22 -10.85
CA PRO A 76 -5.36 -3.12 -10.35
C PRO A 76 -6.40 -2.72 -11.39
N ILE A 77 -6.02 -2.00 -12.46
CA ILE A 77 -6.92 -1.64 -13.57
C ILE A 77 -7.49 -2.89 -14.27
N GLU A 78 -6.76 -4.00 -14.30
CA GLU A 78 -7.23 -5.26 -14.87
C GLU A 78 -8.31 -5.92 -14.00
N PHE A 79 -8.40 -5.52 -12.73
CA PHE A 79 -9.43 -5.95 -11.78
C PHE A 79 -10.58 -4.96 -11.62
N GLY A 80 -10.56 -3.84 -12.37
CA GLY A 80 -11.61 -2.84 -12.38
C GLY A 80 -11.33 -1.58 -11.54
N ALA A 81 -10.09 -1.37 -11.07
CA ALA A 81 -9.74 -0.10 -10.44
C ALA A 81 -9.93 1.07 -11.41
N THR A 82 -10.53 2.14 -10.92
CA THR A 82 -10.68 3.41 -11.66
C THR A 82 -9.38 4.18 -11.67
N LEU A 83 -8.79 4.34 -10.50
CA LEU A 83 -7.53 5.04 -10.29
C LEU A 83 -6.56 4.13 -9.52
N VAL A 84 -5.29 4.20 -9.88
CA VAL A 84 -4.22 3.52 -9.15
C VAL A 84 -3.23 4.56 -8.67
N VAL A 85 -2.96 4.58 -7.36
CA VAL A 85 -1.98 5.48 -6.77
C VAL A 85 -0.72 4.72 -6.37
N HIS A 86 0.40 5.37 -6.47
CA HIS A 86 1.69 4.85 -6.03
C HIS A 86 2.47 5.94 -5.29
N SER A 87 3.00 5.61 -4.13
CA SER A 87 4.13 6.34 -3.58
C SER A 87 5.39 5.92 -4.35
N THR A 88 5.87 6.77 -5.24
CA THR A 88 7.13 6.49 -5.98
C THR A 88 8.35 6.51 -5.05
N THR A 89 8.21 7.10 -3.86
CA THR A 89 9.17 7.07 -2.75
C THR A 89 9.66 5.64 -2.39
N LYS A 90 8.81 4.62 -2.63
CA LYS A 90 9.00 3.24 -2.19
C LYS A 90 9.72 2.42 -3.28
N TYR A 91 9.22 1.26 -3.61
CA TYR A 91 9.81 0.34 -4.58
C TYR A 91 10.09 0.94 -5.97
N MET A 92 9.32 1.93 -6.44
CA MET A 92 9.55 2.51 -7.76
C MET A 92 10.91 3.20 -7.85
N THR A 93 11.26 4.06 -6.88
CA THR A 93 12.63 4.62 -6.77
C THR A 93 13.58 3.60 -6.19
N GLY A 94 13.20 2.91 -5.11
CA GLY A 94 13.82 1.69 -4.59
C GLY A 94 15.04 1.88 -3.70
N ASN A 95 15.41 3.10 -3.32
CA ASN A 95 16.62 3.35 -2.53
C ASN A 95 16.47 4.49 -1.50
N GLY A 96 15.26 4.97 -1.24
CA GLY A 96 14.98 5.95 -0.20
C GLY A 96 15.55 7.36 -0.44
N THR A 97 15.92 7.70 -1.68
CA THR A 97 16.61 8.97 -1.98
C THR A 97 15.68 10.15 -2.20
N VAL A 98 14.44 9.92 -2.66
CA VAL A 98 13.48 10.98 -2.98
C VAL A 98 12.06 10.59 -2.56
N THR A 99 11.23 11.61 -2.39
CA THR A 99 9.78 11.45 -2.18
C THR A 99 9.02 11.84 -3.43
N GLY A 100 7.93 11.13 -3.70
CA GLY A 100 7.07 11.42 -4.83
C GLY A 100 5.88 10.47 -4.89
N GLY A 101 4.98 10.75 -5.81
CA GLY A 101 3.81 9.93 -6.06
C GLY A 101 3.32 10.08 -7.50
N CYS A 102 2.56 9.10 -7.95
CA CYS A 102 1.86 9.19 -9.22
C CYS A 102 0.45 8.60 -9.10
N VAL A 103 -0.43 9.09 -9.94
CA VAL A 103 -1.78 8.58 -10.13
C VAL A 103 -1.91 8.10 -11.56
N VAL A 104 -2.41 6.88 -11.74
CA VAL A 104 -2.70 6.29 -13.04
C VAL A 104 -4.21 6.22 -13.19
N ASP A 105 -4.73 6.89 -14.22
CA ASP A 105 -6.16 6.88 -14.55
C ASP A 105 -6.44 5.75 -15.56
N SER A 106 -7.46 4.93 -15.26
CA SER A 106 -7.91 3.89 -16.20
C SER A 106 -8.56 4.44 -17.45
N GLY A 107 -9.06 5.68 -17.41
CA GLY A 107 -9.86 6.29 -18.47
C GLY A 107 -11.22 5.63 -18.72
N LYS A 108 -11.72 4.81 -17.79
CA LYS A 108 -12.93 4.00 -17.99
C LYS A 108 -14.14 4.47 -17.18
N PHE A 109 -13.93 5.31 -16.19
CA PHE A 109 -15.00 5.76 -15.31
C PHE A 109 -15.76 6.95 -15.92
N ASP A 110 -17.09 6.85 -15.94
CA ASP A 110 -17.94 7.96 -16.40
C ASP A 110 -18.17 8.96 -15.25
N TRP A 111 -17.41 10.04 -15.26
CA TRP A 111 -17.48 11.10 -14.26
C TRP A 111 -18.77 11.93 -14.31
N SER A 112 -19.59 11.75 -15.36
CA SER A 112 -20.89 12.42 -15.52
C SER A 112 -22.08 11.55 -15.16
N ALA A 113 -21.90 10.25 -14.90
CA ALA A 113 -22.97 9.29 -14.66
C ALA A 113 -23.85 9.62 -13.45
N ASN A 114 -23.34 10.44 -12.52
CA ASN A 114 -24.09 10.90 -11.36
C ASN A 114 -23.60 12.29 -10.91
N GLN A 115 -24.34 12.93 -9.99
CA GLN A 115 -24.04 14.29 -9.51
C GLN A 115 -22.93 14.33 -8.42
N LYS A 116 -22.19 13.26 -8.22
CA LYS A 116 -21.18 13.17 -7.15
C LYS A 116 -19.86 13.85 -7.49
N PHE A 117 -19.61 14.17 -8.77
CA PHE A 117 -18.34 14.69 -9.27
C PHE A 117 -18.51 16.01 -10.04
N PRO A 118 -19.09 17.07 -9.41
CA PRO A 118 -19.39 18.32 -10.09
C PRO A 118 -18.14 19.03 -10.65
N SER A 119 -16.99 18.89 -10.00
CA SER A 119 -15.72 19.44 -10.50
C SER A 119 -15.27 18.90 -11.86
N LEU A 120 -15.82 17.75 -12.30
CA LEU A 120 -15.52 17.14 -13.59
C LEU A 120 -16.66 17.29 -14.59
N SER A 121 -17.93 17.31 -14.11
CA SER A 121 -19.12 17.27 -14.93
C SER A 121 -19.80 18.64 -15.11
N GLU A 122 -19.61 19.58 -14.17
CA GLU A 122 -20.22 20.92 -14.23
C GLU A 122 -19.26 21.96 -14.82
N PRO A 123 -19.78 23.14 -15.26
CA PRO A 123 -18.93 24.23 -15.77
C PRO A 123 -17.95 24.72 -14.72
N GLU A 124 -16.67 24.72 -15.03
CA GLU A 124 -15.60 25.24 -14.14
C GLU A 124 -15.38 26.73 -14.39
N PRO A 125 -15.76 27.62 -13.45
CA PRO A 125 -15.65 29.07 -13.65
C PRO A 125 -14.24 29.57 -13.88
N ALA A 126 -13.22 28.93 -13.22
CA ALA A 126 -11.80 29.31 -13.38
C ALA A 126 -11.26 29.00 -14.79
N TYR A 127 -11.96 28.17 -15.55
CA TYR A 127 -11.63 27.77 -16.92
C TYR A 127 -12.69 28.21 -17.93
N HIS A 128 -13.32 29.37 -17.74
CA HIS A 128 -14.31 29.97 -18.63
C HIS A 128 -15.55 29.10 -18.89
N GLY A 129 -15.96 28.32 -17.91
CA GLY A 129 -17.12 27.42 -18.01
C GLY A 129 -16.85 26.10 -18.71
N LEU A 130 -15.57 25.73 -18.89
CA LEU A 130 -15.19 24.45 -19.45
C LEU A 130 -15.73 23.31 -18.56
N ARG A 131 -16.31 22.27 -19.17
CA ARG A 131 -16.66 21.02 -18.51
C ARG A 131 -15.62 19.97 -18.87
N PHE A 132 -14.87 19.52 -17.89
CA PHE A 132 -13.75 18.59 -18.13
C PHE A 132 -14.21 17.29 -18.78
N HIS A 133 -15.34 16.71 -18.30
CA HIS A 133 -15.85 15.45 -18.87
C HIS A 133 -16.28 15.60 -20.33
N GLU A 134 -17.06 16.65 -20.68
CA GLU A 134 -17.49 16.88 -22.06
C GLU A 134 -16.31 17.17 -23.00
N THR A 135 -15.30 17.90 -22.51
CA THR A 135 -14.16 18.32 -23.33
C THR A 135 -13.12 17.24 -23.54
N PHE A 136 -12.81 16.45 -22.47
CA PHE A 136 -11.69 15.52 -22.47
C PHE A 136 -12.10 14.04 -22.36
N GLY A 137 -13.40 13.76 -22.18
CA GLY A 137 -13.91 12.38 -22.11
C GLY A 137 -13.15 11.51 -21.12
N ALA A 138 -12.56 10.43 -21.61
CA ALA A 138 -11.79 9.48 -20.82
C ALA A 138 -10.60 10.08 -20.05
N LEU A 139 -10.11 11.25 -20.47
CA LEU A 139 -8.98 11.95 -19.84
C LEU A 139 -9.42 13.08 -18.90
N ALA A 140 -10.72 13.22 -18.62
CA ALA A 140 -11.26 14.30 -17.80
C ALA A 140 -10.57 14.43 -16.44
N PHE A 141 -10.43 13.32 -15.71
CA PHE A 141 -9.74 13.31 -14.42
C PHE A 141 -8.27 13.72 -14.54
N THR A 142 -7.59 13.18 -15.55
CA THR A 142 -6.16 13.48 -15.80
C THR A 142 -5.97 14.98 -16.10
N PHE A 143 -6.78 15.58 -16.99
CA PHE A 143 -6.66 16.99 -17.32
C PHE A 143 -7.08 17.92 -16.19
N HIS A 144 -8.11 17.56 -15.42
CA HIS A 144 -8.46 18.28 -14.20
C HIS A 144 -7.32 18.20 -13.16
N GLY A 145 -6.72 17.03 -12.99
CA GLY A 145 -5.57 16.84 -12.11
C GLY A 145 -4.35 17.71 -12.52
N ILE A 146 -4.09 17.84 -13.82
CA ILE A 146 -3.05 18.71 -14.36
C ILE A 146 -3.41 20.20 -14.15
N ALA A 147 -4.63 20.59 -14.48
CA ALA A 147 -5.06 21.98 -14.43
C ALA A 147 -5.16 22.50 -12.99
N VAL A 148 -5.89 21.81 -12.13
CA VAL A 148 -6.17 22.23 -10.76
C VAL A 148 -5.12 21.71 -9.79
N GLY A 149 -4.85 20.41 -9.81
CA GLY A 149 -3.92 19.80 -8.86
C GLY A 149 -2.48 20.24 -9.06
N LEU A 150 -2.00 20.11 -10.28
CA LEU A 150 -0.58 20.36 -10.60
C LEU A 150 -0.30 21.85 -10.82
N ARG A 151 -1.09 22.53 -11.68
CA ARG A 151 -0.84 23.92 -12.03
C ARG A 151 -1.27 24.89 -10.94
N ASP A 152 -2.52 24.79 -10.45
CA ASP A 152 -3.08 25.82 -9.56
C ASP A 152 -2.67 25.56 -8.10
N LEU A 153 -2.68 24.31 -7.62
CA LEU A 153 -2.29 23.94 -6.26
C LEU A 153 -0.79 23.63 -6.12
N GLY A 154 -0.06 23.51 -7.22
CA GLY A 154 1.39 23.27 -7.22
C GLY A 154 1.81 21.86 -6.76
N MET A 155 0.90 20.88 -6.80
CA MET A 155 1.19 19.48 -6.44
C MET A 155 1.97 18.78 -7.56
N THR A 156 3.18 19.25 -7.87
CA THR A 156 4.04 18.73 -8.92
C THR A 156 5.24 18.01 -8.35
N MET A 157 5.66 16.92 -9.01
CA MET A 157 6.87 16.20 -8.63
C MET A 157 8.10 17.03 -8.99
N ASN A 158 9.07 17.12 -8.07
CA ASN A 158 10.36 17.71 -8.35
C ASN A 158 11.05 16.97 -9.51
N PRO A 159 11.65 17.67 -10.52
CA PRO A 159 12.30 17.03 -11.67
C PRO A 159 13.37 16.00 -11.31
N GLN A 160 14.16 16.26 -10.26
CA GLN A 160 15.17 15.32 -9.79
C GLN A 160 14.52 14.06 -9.22
N ALA A 161 13.41 14.18 -8.47
CA ALA A 161 12.64 13.04 -7.98
C ALA A 161 12.05 12.23 -9.14
N ALA A 162 11.57 12.88 -10.19
CA ALA A 162 11.10 12.22 -11.40
C ALA A 162 12.23 11.44 -12.09
N HIS A 163 13.41 12.05 -12.23
CA HIS A 163 14.59 11.41 -12.81
C HIS A 163 15.00 10.14 -12.03
N TYR A 164 15.15 10.22 -10.70
CA TYR A 164 15.48 9.05 -9.89
C TYR A 164 14.38 7.98 -9.92
N THR A 165 13.12 8.37 -10.00
CA THR A 165 12.01 7.42 -10.17
C THR A 165 12.14 6.67 -11.50
N LEU A 166 12.42 7.37 -12.61
CA LEU A 166 12.63 6.75 -13.92
C LEU A 166 13.80 5.76 -13.90
N MET A 167 14.94 6.14 -13.32
CA MET A 167 16.07 5.23 -13.14
C MET A 167 15.69 3.99 -12.32
N GLY A 168 14.92 4.16 -11.24
CA GLY A 168 14.45 3.05 -10.41
C GLY A 168 13.50 2.11 -11.16
N LEU A 169 12.68 2.64 -12.07
CA LEU A 169 11.76 1.83 -12.89
C LEU A 169 12.50 0.89 -13.85
N GLU A 170 13.69 1.24 -14.34
CA GLU A 170 14.48 0.39 -15.24
C GLU A 170 14.82 -0.97 -14.62
N THR A 171 15.02 -1.02 -13.30
CA THR A 171 15.35 -2.24 -12.56
C THR A 171 14.19 -2.78 -11.71
N LEU A 172 13.02 -2.18 -11.79
CA LEU A 172 11.89 -2.50 -10.91
C LEU A 172 11.52 -3.99 -10.95
N SER A 173 11.44 -4.58 -12.13
CA SER A 173 11.04 -5.99 -12.29
C SER A 173 12.03 -6.95 -11.61
N LEU A 174 13.34 -6.69 -11.77
CA LEU A 174 14.40 -7.48 -11.16
C LEU A 174 14.37 -7.35 -9.63
N ARG A 175 14.24 -6.12 -9.13
CA ARG A 175 14.18 -5.87 -7.68
C ARG A 175 12.94 -6.48 -7.05
N MET A 176 11.75 -6.31 -7.65
CA MET A 176 10.51 -6.84 -7.09
C MET A 176 10.51 -8.37 -7.05
N GLN A 177 11.11 -9.04 -8.04
CA GLN A 177 11.30 -10.49 -7.99
C GLN A 177 12.21 -10.86 -6.83
N ARG A 178 13.37 -10.21 -6.71
CA ARG A 178 14.33 -10.47 -5.63
C ARG A 178 13.74 -10.21 -4.24
N HIS A 179 13.00 -9.10 -4.05
CA HIS A 179 12.28 -8.81 -2.82
C HIS A 179 11.30 -9.91 -2.44
N SER A 180 10.51 -10.40 -3.42
CA SER A 180 9.50 -11.43 -3.19
C SER A 180 10.14 -12.79 -2.85
N ASP A 181 11.19 -13.17 -3.56
CA ASP A 181 11.91 -14.44 -3.34
C ASP A 181 12.61 -14.44 -1.98
N ASN A 182 13.29 -13.36 -1.64
CA ASN A 182 13.92 -13.17 -0.33
C ASN A 182 12.88 -13.22 0.80
N ALA A 183 11.78 -12.48 0.64
CA ALA A 183 10.72 -12.44 1.66
C ALA A 183 10.09 -13.82 1.87
N LEU A 184 9.84 -14.57 0.81
CA LEU A 184 9.31 -15.93 0.92
C LEU A 184 10.27 -16.87 1.65
N LYS A 185 11.56 -16.84 1.31
CA LYS A 185 12.59 -17.65 1.96
C LYS A 185 12.68 -17.32 3.46
N ILE A 186 12.74 -16.03 3.80
CA ILE A 186 12.88 -15.56 5.17
C ILE A 186 11.61 -15.82 5.99
N ALA A 187 10.42 -15.53 5.45
CA ALA A 187 9.15 -15.79 6.13
C ALA A 187 8.96 -17.28 6.41
N SER A 188 9.30 -18.17 5.44
CA SER A 188 9.25 -19.62 5.61
C SER A 188 10.25 -20.15 6.64
N TRP A 189 11.38 -19.45 6.83
CA TRP A 189 12.33 -19.78 7.89
C TRP A 189 11.82 -19.29 9.25
N LEU A 190 11.26 -18.08 9.32
CA LEU A 190 10.70 -17.50 10.56
C LEU A 190 9.54 -18.31 11.13
N GLU A 191 8.65 -18.86 10.31
CA GLU A 191 7.54 -19.73 10.77
C GLU A 191 8.01 -20.94 11.60
N LYS A 192 9.26 -21.35 11.43
CA LYS A 192 9.82 -22.53 12.11
C LYS A 192 10.56 -22.20 13.40
N GLN A 193 10.65 -20.92 13.76
CA GLN A 193 11.41 -20.50 14.94
C GLN A 193 10.54 -20.59 16.19
N GLU A 194 11.06 -21.16 17.26
CA GLU A 194 10.34 -21.40 18.52
C GLU A 194 9.85 -20.07 19.19
N THR A 195 10.59 -18.97 19.04
CA THR A 195 10.29 -17.65 19.59
C THR A 195 9.22 -16.91 18.78
N VAL A 196 8.94 -17.35 17.56
CA VAL A 196 7.94 -16.75 16.68
C VAL A 196 6.57 -17.36 16.98
N GLU A 197 5.57 -16.50 17.16
CA GLU A 197 4.17 -16.87 17.34
C GLU A 197 3.45 -17.03 15.99
N ASN A 198 3.66 -16.04 15.11
CA ASN A 198 3.02 -16.00 13.79
C ASN A 198 3.82 -15.17 12.80
N VAL A 199 3.75 -15.53 11.52
CA VAL A 199 4.24 -14.72 10.40
C VAL A 199 3.07 -14.42 9.47
N THR A 200 2.75 -13.14 9.27
CA THR A 200 1.66 -12.74 8.36
C THR A 200 2.26 -12.30 7.03
N TYR A 201 2.33 -13.25 6.09
CA TYR A 201 2.81 -13.03 4.72
C TYR A 201 1.98 -13.83 3.73
N ALA A 202 1.39 -13.17 2.75
CA ALA A 202 0.47 -13.81 1.80
C ALA A 202 1.13 -14.89 0.90
N GLY A 203 2.46 -14.87 0.77
CA GLY A 203 3.23 -15.88 0.02
C GLY A 203 3.39 -17.23 0.72
N LEU A 204 3.10 -17.34 2.02
CA LEU A 204 3.19 -18.59 2.76
C LEU A 204 1.99 -19.50 2.47
N GLN A 205 2.21 -20.81 2.39
CA GLN A 205 1.12 -21.78 2.18
C GLN A 205 0.13 -21.82 3.37
N SER A 206 0.58 -21.46 4.55
CA SER A 206 -0.23 -21.32 5.78
C SER A 206 -1.13 -20.09 5.77
N SER A 207 -0.88 -19.12 4.90
CA SER A 207 -1.62 -17.87 4.85
C SER A 207 -3.05 -18.05 4.32
N ALA A 208 -4.02 -17.45 5.00
CA ALA A 208 -5.40 -17.35 4.50
C ALA A 208 -5.51 -16.63 3.13
N TYR A 209 -4.50 -15.86 2.75
CA TYR A 209 -4.45 -15.12 1.49
C TYR A 209 -3.66 -15.83 0.38
N PHE A 210 -3.15 -17.04 0.61
CA PHE A 210 -2.28 -17.74 -0.33
C PHE A 210 -2.91 -17.95 -1.72
N ASP A 211 -4.16 -18.36 -1.78
CA ASP A 211 -4.86 -18.55 -3.05
C ASP A 211 -5.28 -17.23 -3.69
N ARG A 212 -5.54 -16.19 -2.88
CA ARG A 212 -5.87 -14.86 -3.37
C ARG A 212 -4.65 -14.17 -3.98
N VAL A 213 -3.48 -14.28 -3.35
CA VAL A 213 -2.25 -13.66 -3.87
C VAL A 213 -1.86 -14.24 -5.22
N LYS A 214 -2.03 -15.53 -5.45
CA LYS A 214 -1.77 -16.15 -6.77
C LYS A 214 -2.62 -15.57 -7.89
N LYS A 215 -3.84 -15.11 -7.58
CA LYS A 215 -4.75 -14.50 -8.55
C LYS A 215 -4.45 -13.02 -8.77
N VAL A 216 -4.17 -12.27 -7.69
CA VAL A 216 -4.01 -10.82 -7.72
C VAL A 216 -2.56 -10.42 -8.02
N CYS A 217 -1.60 -11.17 -7.50
CA CYS A 217 -0.16 -10.93 -7.62
C CYS A 217 0.59 -12.21 -8.05
N PRO A 218 0.37 -12.72 -9.27
CA PRO A 218 0.86 -14.05 -9.69
C PRO A 218 2.39 -14.19 -9.72
N LYS A 219 3.12 -13.09 -9.67
CA LYS A 219 4.61 -13.06 -9.70
C LYS A 219 5.24 -13.05 -8.31
N GLY A 220 4.45 -12.96 -7.23
CA GLY A 220 4.96 -12.94 -5.86
C GLY A 220 4.13 -12.07 -4.92
N ALA A 221 4.40 -12.15 -3.62
CA ALA A 221 3.66 -11.45 -2.58
C ALA A 221 4.35 -10.18 -2.06
N GLY A 222 5.40 -9.71 -2.75
CA GLY A 222 6.18 -8.52 -2.36
C GLY A 222 7.18 -8.79 -1.24
N GLY A 223 7.80 -7.71 -0.76
CA GLY A 223 8.86 -7.76 0.26
C GLY A 223 8.41 -7.36 1.67
N LEU A 224 7.10 -7.18 1.91
CA LEU A 224 6.58 -6.67 3.19
C LEU A 224 5.78 -7.75 3.92
N PHE A 225 6.09 -7.95 5.21
CA PHE A 225 5.32 -8.83 6.08
C PHE A 225 5.50 -8.45 7.56
N THR A 226 4.74 -9.08 8.44
CA THR A 226 4.87 -8.92 9.88
C THR A 226 5.20 -10.25 10.56
N VAL A 227 5.91 -10.16 11.69
CA VAL A 227 6.21 -11.28 12.57
C VAL A 227 5.75 -10.94 13.99
N ALA A 228 5.01 -11.83 14.62
CA ALA A 228 4.63 -11.75 16.01
C ALA A 228 5.58 -12.60 16.85
N LEU A 229 6.10 -12.04 17.96
CA LEU A 229 7.00 -12.73 18.87
C LEU A 229 6.25 -13.13 20.17
N LYS A 230 6.51 -14.35 20.65
CA LYS A 230 5.87 -14.90 21.87
C LYS A 230 6.23 -14.11 23.13
N GLY A 231 7.41 -13.50 23.20
CA GLY A 231 7.86 -12.69 24.33
C GLY A 231 7.19 -11.28 24.46
N GLY A 232 6.27 -10.95 23.55
CA GLY A 232 5.49 -9.72 23.62
C GLY A 232 6.28 -8.46 23.25
N TYR A 233 5.85 -7.31 23.81
CA TYR A 233 6.40 -5.98 23.51
C TYR A 233 7.90 -5.87 23.73
N ASP A 234 8.39 -6.30 24.90
CA ASP A 234 9.80 -6.16 25.29
C ASP A 234 10.71 -7.03 24.42
N SER A 235 10.22 -8.21 24.04
CA SER A 235 10.91 -9.11 23.09
C SER A 235 11.08 -8.45 21.72
N CYS A 236 10.04 -7.78 21.21
CA CYS A 236 10.12 -7.03 19.96
C CYS A 236 11.16 -5.91 20.01
N ILE A 237 11.26 -5.19 21.14
CA ILE A 237 12.26 -4.12 21.31
C ILE A 237 13.68 -4.70 21.31
N LYS A 238 13.92 -5.78 22.07
CA LYS A 238 15.23 -6.45 22.09
C LYS A 238 15.61 -6.97 20.71
N PHE A 239 14.68 -7.64 20.04
CA PHE A 239 14.86 -8.17 18.69
C PHE A 239 15.27 -7.07 17.71
N VAL A 240 14.51 -5.96 17.63
CA VAL A 240 14.81 -4.87 16.70
C VAL A 240 16.14 -4.21 17.00
N ASN A 241 16.49 -4.04 18.29
CA ASN A 241 17.77 -3.42 18.70
C ASN A 241 18.99 -4.31 18.47
N ALA A 242 18.81 -5.62 18.34
CA ALA A 242 19.90 -6.57 18.14
C ALA A 242 20.25 -6.79 16.66
N LEU A 243 19.39 -6.36 15.74
CA LEU A 243 19.64 -6.49 14.31
C LEU A 243 20.79 -5.57 13.86
N GLU A 244 21.71 -6.11 13.06
CA GLU A 244 22.92 -5.43 12.58
C GLU A 244 22.84 -5.04 11.10
N ILE A 245 22.14 -5.84 10.27
CA ILE A 245 21.98 -5.58 8.82
C ILE A 245 20.70 -4.76 8.57
N PHE A 246 19.61 -5.08 9.28
CA PHE A 246 18.34 -4.39 9.10
C PHE A 246 18.38 -2.96 9.62
N SER A 247 18.05 -2.00 8.77
CA SER A 247 17.94 -0.61 9.21
C SER A 247 16.64 -0.37 9.98
N HIS A 248 16.74 0.17 11.20
CA HIS A 248 15.58 0.54 12.01
C HIS A 248 15.00 1.88 11.52
N VAL A 249 14.10 1.84 10.56
CA VAL A 249 13.49 3.03 9.96
C VAL A 249 12.06 2.79 9.51
N SER A 250 11.24 3.84 9.67
CA SER A 250 9.84 3.83 9.24
C SER A 250 9.70 4.04 7.73
N ASN A 251 10.22 3.11 6.93
CA ASN A 251 10.07 3.09 5.48
C ASN A 251 9.76 1.67 5.00
N LEU A 252 9.59 1.47 3.70
CA LEU A 252 9.46 0.17 3.04
C LEU A 252 9.90 0.30 1.57
N GLY A 253 10.20 -0.83 0.93
CA GLY A 253 10.48 -0.84 -0.51
C GLY A 253 11.85 -0.28 -0.88
N ASP A 254 12.77 -0.25 0.06
CA ASP A 254 14.18 0.07 -0.15
C ASP A 254 14.95 -1.19 -0.59
N SER A 255 16.04 -1.02 -1.32
CA SER A 255 16.98 -2.10 -1.64
C SER A 255 17.62 -2.71 -0.38
N ARG A 256 17.66 -1.95 0.73
CA ARG A 256 18.05 -2.40 2.05
C ARG A 256 16.88 -2.99 2.82
N SER A 257 17.16 -4.01 3.61
CA SER A 257 16.19 -4.58 4.55
C SER A 257 15.92 -3.62 5.71
N LEU A 258 14.64 -3.42 6.02
CA LEU A 258 14.19 -2.47 7.03
C LEU A 258 13.34 -3.19 8.07
N VAL A 259 13.39 -2.71 9.30
CA VAL A 259 12.61 -3.23 10.41
C VAL A 259 11.99 -2.09 11.22
N ILE A 260 10.79 -2.31 11.74
CA ILE A 260 10.17 -1.37 12.68
C ILE A 260 9.20 -2.11 13.62
N HIS A 261 9.30 -1.79 14.91
CA HIS A 261 8.27 -2.12 15.88
C HIS A 261 7.23 -1.00 15.90
N THR A 262 6.13 -1.19 15.15
CA THR A 262 5.15 -0.13 14.88
C THR A 262 4.43 0.36 16.15
N ALA A 263 4.14 -0.53 17.09
CA ALA A 263 3.48 -0.19 18.36
C ALA A 263 4.28 0.81 19.21
N SER A 264 5.63 0.72 19.21
CA SER A 264 6.48 1.66 19.96
C SER A 264 6.84 2.94 19.20
N THR A 265 6.56 3.00 17.91
CA THR A 265 7.00 4.08 17.01
C THR A 265 5.82 4.76 16.32
N THR A 266 5.48 4.37 15.11
CA THR A 266 4.48 5.03 14.25
C THR A 266 3.04 4.93 14.76
N HIS A 267 2.72 3.91 15.55
CA HIS A 267 1.39 3.67 16.13
C HIS A 267 1.35 3.90 17.65
N ARG A 268 2.41 4.45 18.23
CA ARG A 268 2.52 4.69 19.69
C ARG A 268 1.36 5.50 20.29
N GLN A 269 0.76 6.37 19.51
CA GLN A 269 -0.37 7.22 19.96
C GLN A 269 -1.74 6.55 19.87
N LEU A 270 -1.82 5.33 19.36
CA LEU A 270 -3.04 4.55 19.29
C LEU A 270 -3.25 3.75 20.58
N THR A 271 -4.50 3.45 20.92
CA THR A 271 -4.79 2.46 21.98
C THR A 271 -4.40 1.06 21.52
N ILE A 272 -4.27 0.12 22.46
CA ILE A 272 -3.91 -1.28 22.13
C ILE A 272 -4.93 -1.89 21.16
N GLU A 273 -6.22 -1.64 21.36
CA GLU A 273 -7.29 -2.12 20.49
C GLU A 273 -7.14 -1.54 19.06
N GLN A 274 -6.81 -0.25 18.97
CA GLN A 274 -6.55 0.40 17.67
C GLN A 274 -5.27 -0.13 17.01
N GLN A 275 -4.23 -0.42 17.79
CA GLN A 275 -3.00 -1.05 17.28
C GLN A 275 -3.29 -2.45 16.72
N ILE A 276 -4.05 -3.26 17.43
CA ILE A 276 -4.47 -4.61 16.99
C ILE A 276 -5.29 -4.50 15.69
N ALA A 277 -6.29 -3.62 15.65
CA ALA A 277 -7.12 -3.40 14.48
C ALA A 277 -6.32 -2.90 13.26
N ALA A 278 -5.21 -2.20 13.49
CA ALA A 278 -4.30 -1.74 12.45
C ALA A 278 -3.23 -2.79 12.05
N GLY A 279 -3.28 -4.02 12.58
CA GLY A 279 -2.26 -5.06 12.34
C GLY A 279 -0.89 -4.75 12.97
N SER A 280 -0.88 -3.90 14.00
CA SER A 280 0.32 -3.41 14.70
C SER A 280 0.25 -3.74 16.18
N ALA A 281 -0.19 -4.97 16.53
CA ALA A 281 -0.27 -5.42 17.91
C ALA A 281 1.06 -5.26 18.66
N PRO A 282 1.07 -5.13 20.00
CA PRO A 282 2.29 -4.87 20.79
C PRO A 282 3.41 -5.91 20.61
N ASN A 283 3.08 -7.13 20.19
CA ASN A 283 4.04 -8.21 19.94
C ASN A 283 4.42 -8.35 18.46
N VAL A 284 4.10 -7.36 17.60
CA VAL A 284 4.28 -7.44 16.15
C VAL A 284 5.38 -6.50 15.67
N VAL A 285 6.32 -7.05 14.90
CA VAL A 285 7.35 -6.32 14.17
C VAL A 285 7.04 -6.37 12.68
N ARG A 286 7.11 -5.24 12.00
CA ARG A 286 7.02 -5.16 10.54
C ARG A 286 8.42 -5.23 9.92
N ILE A 287 8.57 -6.07 8.91
CA ILE A 287 9.81 -6.28 8.16
C ILE A 287 9.56 -5.95 6.69
N SER A 288 10.45 -5.14 6.11
CA SER A 288 10.51 -4.87 4.67
C SER A 288 11.83 -5.41 4.15
N ILE A 289 11.77 -6.53 3.47
CA ILE A 289 12.95 -7.25 2.97
C ILE A 289 13.53 -6.54 1.75
N GLY A 290 14.84 -6.36 1.77
CA GLY A 290 15.63 -5.81 0.68
C GLY A 290 16.09 -6.86 -0.34
N ILE A 291 17.15 -6.51 -1.07
CA ILE A 291 17.71 -7.35 -2.14
C ILE A 291 19.06 -7.97 -1.77
N GLU A 292 19.47 -7.85 -0.51
CA GLU A 292 20.69 -8.45 0.05
C GLU A 292 20.68 -9.99 -0.09
N ASP A 293 21.76 -10.64 0.27
CA ASP A 293 21.79 -12.09 0.33
C ASP A 293 20.83 -12.60 1.44
N PRO A 294 19.87 -13.47 1.15
CA PRO A 294 18.90 -13.91 2.13
C PRO A 294 19.51 -14.78 3.26
N ASP A 295 20.66 -15.40 3.04
CA ASP A 295 21.33 -16.18 4.09
C ASP A 295 22.01 -15.28 5.11
N ASP A 296 22.57 -14.13 4.69
CA ASP A 296 23.06 -13.09 5.59
C ASP A 296 21.93 -12.49 6.42
N LEU A 297 20.77 -12.20 5.79
CA LEU A 297 19.60 -11.70 6.49
C LEU A 297 19.05 -12.72 7.51
N ILE A 298 19.06 -14.01 7.18
CA ILE A 298 18.64 -15.08 8.10
C ILE A 298 19.64 -15.18 9.27
N ALA A 299 20.94 -15.06 9.02
CA ALA A 299 21.96 -15.09 10.08
C ALA A 299 21.75 -13.93 11.07
N ASP A 300 21.47 -12.73 10.57
CA ASP A 300 21.18 -11.55 11.41
C ASP A 300 19.89 -11.73 12.22
N LEU A 301 18.80 -12.19 11.58
CA LEU A 301 17.54 -12.50 12.26
C LEU A 301 17.72 -13.57 13.34
N LYS A 302 18.54 -14.60 13.09
CA LYS A 302 18.79 -15.70 14.03
C LYS A 302 19.49 -15.22 15.29
N GLN A 303 20.54 -14.39 15.16
CA GLN A 303 21.26 -13.86 16.32
C GLN A 303 20.36 -12.91 17.12
N ALA A 304 19.50 -12.10 16.46
CA ALA A 304 18.57 -11.20 17.12
C ALA A 304 17.43 -11.93 17.86
N LEU A 305 16.91 -13.03 17.30
CA LEU A 305 15.91 -13.88 17.98
C LEU A 305 16.48 -14.58 19.22
N ALA A 306 17.79 -14.83 19.30
CA ALA A 306 18.40 -15.49 20.45
C ALA A 306 18.42 -14.62 21.71
N VAL A 307 18.26 -13.29 21.58
CA VAL A 307 18.24 -12.33 22.72
C VAL A 307 16.85 -11.71 22.96
N ALA A 308 15.87 -12.09 22.16
CA ALA A 308 14.50 -11.55 22.15
C ALA A 308 13.61 -12.10 23.28
#